data_73591b0cdd937c3ddbdf3ec6a262472c
#
_entry.id   73591b0cdd937c3ddbdf3ec6a262472c
#
_cell.length_a   1.000
_cell.length_b   1.000
_cell.length_c   1.000
_cell.angle_alpha   90.00
_cell.angle_beta   90.00
_cell.angle_gamma   90.00
#
_symmetry.space_group_name_H-M   'P 1'
#
loop_
_entity.id
_entity.type
_entity.pdbx_description
1 polymer ?
#
loop_
_entity_poly.entity_id
_entity_poly.type
_entity_poly.pdbx_seq_one_letter_code
_entity_poly.pdbx_strand_id
1 'polypeptide(L)'
;SFNRFRNEDFSVVYGDDAHVWRSLDSGESWQILAEGLPQGSFSRMGIAISESNPEVLYVSVADSVVSLSGIYKTTNGGDQWEPVNYDNLLSSYGDPLGGFGWYFGKIYINPANDQVIYLLGVDQFFSLDGGETWNRLTPEWWNYSVHADGHYLEFITDNEFILSTDGGMYRTTNGGLEWQAYGELPITQFYHVTAHPAETDWVYGGAQDNGTTSGNYQGLNQWPRIYGGDGFKTLIHPEIPELIYVSTQYGGYSYSEDGGFTFSGLNMPEEIGEYRFGWDAPWLLNPVNPQQLFFGGTHIYRIDDAPFGLPLEISPLLVDSLSNEQHEAKYVHSITSIDVSENDDNIIYAATGDAHVWRTLDGGA
;
A
#
# COMPACT_ATOMS: atom_id res chain seq x y z
N SER A 1 0.06 17.13 -10.83
CA SER A 1 -0.50 16.29 -11.87
C SER A 1 -0.14 14.85 -11.59
N PHE A 2 -1.11 13.99 -11.49
CA PHE A 2 -0.93 12.57 -11.26
C PHE A 2 -0.80 11.89 -12.62
N ASN A 3 0.42 11.77 -13.14
CA ASN A 3 0.66 11.12 -14.44
C ASN A 3 1.57 9.91 -14.24
N ARG A 4 0.96 8.78 -13.89
CA ARG A 4 1.61 7.48 -13.97
C ARG A 4 1.35 6.88 -15.36
N PHE A 5 1.88 7.53 -16.39
CA PHE A 5 1.93 6.93 -17.71
C PHE A 5 3.12 5.96 -17.77
N ARG A 6 2.90 4.83 -18.40
CA ARG A 6 3.94 3.86 -18.66
C ARG A 6 4.19 3.76 -20.17
N ASN A 7 5.44 3.62 -20.52
CA ASN A 7 5.84 3.24 -21.87
C ASN A 7 5.49 1.77 -22.14
N GLU A 8 5.65 1.32 -23.38
CA GLU A 8 5.46 -0.09 -23.77
C GLU A 8 6.39 -1.05 -23.01
N ASP A 9 7.53 -0.59 -22.54
CA ASP A 9 8.48 -1.32 -21.71
C ASP A 9 8.20 -1.25 -20.20
N PHE A 10 7.03 -0.72 -19.81
CA PHE A 10 6.59 -0.50 -18.43
C PHE A 10 7.39 0.53 -17.63
N SER A 11 8.35 1.24 -18.23
CA SER A 11 9.02 2.36 -17.59
C SER A 11 8.05 3.51 -17.31
N VAL A 12 8.23 4.20 -16.18
CA VAL A 12 7.39 5.35 -15.80
C VAL A 12 7.77 6.56 -16.64
N VAL A 13 6.78 7.22 -17.23
CA VAL A 13 6.99 8.48 -17.94
C VAL A 13 6.88 9.63 -16.94
N TYR A 14 7.96 10.39 -16.78
CA TYR A 14 7.99 11.65 -16.05
C TYR A 14 7.87 12.80 -17.04
N GLY A 15 7.00 13.77 -16.75
CA GLY A 15 6.86 14.95 -17.61
C GLY A 15 7.87 16.02 -17.26
N ASP A 16 8.49 16.62 -18.27
CA ASP A 16 9.33 17.82 -18.12
C ASP A 16 8.50 19.07 -17.83
N ASP A 17 7.17 18.95 -17.82
CA ASP A 17 6.20 20.05 -17.69
C ASP A 17 5.56 20.13 -16.29
N ALA A 18 6.19 19.56 -15.26
CA ALA A 18 5.73 19.69 -13.88
C ALA A 18 6.07 21.09 -13.34
N HIS A 19 5.11 22.00 -13.39
CA HIS A 19 5.26 23.39 -12.96
C HIS A 19 4.13 23.81 -12.02
N VAL A 20 4.38 24.85 -11.25
CA VAL A 20 3.33 25.60 -10.54
C VAL A 20 2.73 26.60 -11.52
N TRP A 21 1.41 26.65 -11.59
CA TRP A 21 0.67 27.54 -12.47
C TRP A 21 -0.25 28.45 -11.66
N ARG A 22 -0.35 29.73 -12.05
CA ARG A 22 -1.26 30.69 -11.45
C ARG A 22 -2.17 31.31 -12.51
N SER A 23 -3.47 31.40 -12.19
CA SER A 23 -4.44 32.20 -12.92
C SER A 23 -4.83 33.42 -12.07
N LEU A 24 -4.99 34.57 -12.71
CA LEU A 24 -5.47 35.83 -12.10
C LEU A 24 -6.84 36.24 -12.67
N ASP A 25 -7.42 35.42 -13.56
CA ASP A 25 -8.65 35.69 -14.30
C ASP A 25 -9.66 34.53 -14.23
N SER A 26 -9.69 33.84 -13.09
CA SER A 26 -10.61 32.72 -12.82
C SER A 26 -10.41 31.51 -13.76
N GLY A 27 -9.20 31.30 -14.25
CA GLY A 27 -8.83 30.14 -15.06
C GLY A 27 -8.89 30.36 -16.58
N GLU A 28 -9.18 31.57 -17.04
CA GLU A 28 -9.17 31.88 -18.48
C GLU A 28 -7.75 31.91 -19.06
N SER A 29 -6.76 32.34 -18.27
CA SER A 29 -5.35 32.25 -18.61
C SER A 29 -4.51 31.75 -17.47
N TRP A 30 -3.33 31.17 -17.79
CA TRP A 30 -2.43 30.57 -16.82
C TRP A 30 -0.98 31.00 -17.07
N GLN A 31 -0.28 31.32 -15.99
CA GLN A 31 1.11 31.69 -15.97
C GLN A 31 1.93 30.67 -15.19
N ILE A 32 3.08 30.25 -15.74
CA ILE A 32 4.04 29.43 -15.03
C ILE A 32 4.76 30.27 -13.97
N LEU A 33 4.89 29.75 -12.77
CA LEU A 33 5.64 30.29 -11.66
C LEU A 33 6.87 29.41 -11.41
N ALA A 34 8.01 29.76 -11.97
CA ALA A 34 9.21 28.92 -11.95
C ALA A 34 10.42 29.57 -11.24
N GLU A 35 10.38 30.88 -10.95
CA GLU A 35 11.52 31.57 -10.37
C GLU A 35 11.85 31.10 -8.97
N GLY A 36 13.01 30.45 -8.81
CA GLY A 36 13.45 29.84 -7.55
C GLY A 36 12.99 28.38 -7.34
N LEU A 37 12.13 27.84 -8.20
CA LEU A 37 11.79 26.41 -8.18
C LEU A 37 12.81 25.58 -8.98
N PRO A 38 13.01 24.30 -8.64
CA PRO A 38 13.90 23.44 -9.36
C PRO A 38 13.41 23.21 -10.80
N GLN A 39 14.35 22.95 -11.70
CA GLN A 39 14.09 22.65 -13.09
C GLN A 39 14.35 21.16 -13.35
N GLY A 40 13.55 20.52 -14.17
CA GLY A 40 13.71 19.12 -14.55
C GLY A 40 12.44 18.31 -14.45
N SER A 41 12.60 17.01 -14.49
CA SER A 41 11.49 16.06 -14.40
C SER A 41 11.19 15.69 -12.95
N PHE A 42 9.95 15.86 -12.55
CA PHE A 42 9.47 15.56 -11.20
C PHE A 42 8.30 14.56 -11.26
N SER A 43 8.19 13.71 -10.23
CA SER A 43 7.08 12.77 -10.14
C SER A 43 5.80 13.47 -9.65
N ARG A 44 5.92 14.43 -8.72
CA ARG A 44 4.79 15.16 -8.16
C ARG A 44 5.20 16.45 -7.48
N MET A 45 4.25 17.40 -7.47
CA MET A 45 4.30 18.60 -6.63
C MET A 45 3.03 18.72 -5.79
N GLY A 46 3.17 18.93 -4.48
CA GLY A 46 2.10 19.37 -3.59
C GLY A 46 2.12 20.88 -3.48
N ILE A 47 0.98 21.53 -3.30
CA ILE A 47 0.88 22.97 -3.11
C ILE A 47 -0.13 23.30 -2.02
N ALA A 48 0.19 24.29 -1.19
CA ALA A 48 -0.71 24.88 -0.20
C ALA A 48 -0.63 26.39 -0.23
N ILE A 49 -1.77 27.04 -0.03
CA ILE A 49 -1.92 28.51 0.05
C ILE A 49 -2.37 28.83 1.47
N SER A 50 -1.75 29.82 2.10
CA SER A 50 -2.17 30.28 3.42
C SER A 50 -3.52 30.99 3.35
N GLU A 51 -4.47 30.58 4.19
CA GLU A 51 -5.77 31.24 4.31
C GLU A 51 -5.65 32.63 4.93
N SER A 52 -4.74 32.80 5.90
CA SER A 52 -4.51 34.07 6.58
C SER A 52 -3.73 35.08 5.74
N ASN A 53 -2.90 34.62 4.79
CA ASN A 53 -2.10 35.46 3.91
C ASN A 53 -1.87 34.80 2.54
N PRO A 54 -2.70 35.05 1.53
CA PRO A 54 -2.63 34.37 0.23
C PRO A 54 -1.34 34.62 -0.57
N GLU A 55 -0.49 35.56 -0.14
CA GLU A 55 0.86 35.77 -0.71
C GLU A 55 1.85 34.70 -0.23
N VAL A 56 1.51 33.95 0.84
CA VAL A 56 2.34 32.86 1.37
C VAL A 56 1.83 31.51 0.84
N LEU A 57 2.71 30.83 0.12
CA LEU A 57 2.47 29.47 -0.37
C LEU A 57 3.68 28.60 -0.06
N TYR A 58 3.41 27.29 0.03
CA TYR A 58 4.45 26.28 0.07
C TYR A 58 4.23 25.26 -1.03
N VAL A 59 5.34 24.72 -1.54
CA VAL A 59 5.37 23.62 -2.52
C VAL A 59 6.31 22.55 -2.03
N SER A 60 5.85 21.30 -2.03
CA SER A 60 6.69 20.11 -1.88
C SER A 60 6.95 19.50 -3.25
N VAL A 61 8.15 18.99 -3.47
CA VAL A 61 8.58 18.41 -4.74
C VAL A 61 9.11 17.01 -4.50
N ALA A 62 8.56 16.03 -5.22
CA ALA A 62 9.10 14.69 -5.31
C ALA A 62 9.81 14.51 -6.65
N ASP A 63 11.02 13.94 -6.61
CA ASP A 63 11.87 13.76 -7.79
C ASP A 63 11.44 12.56 -8.67
N SER A 64 12.21 12.29 -9.71
CA SER A 64 11.96 11.17 -10.63
C SER A 64 12.23 9.80 -10.01
N VAL A 65 12.96 9.72 -8.89
CA VAL A 65 13.16 8.49 -8.12
C VAL A 65 12.17 8.36 -6.94
N VAL A 66 11.15 9.23 -6.94
CA VAL A 66 9.95 9.22 -6.09
C VAL A 66 10.17 9.52 -4.61
N SER A 67 11.28 10.21 -4.30
CA SER A 67 11.63 10.71 -2.97
C SER A 67 11.39 12.21 -2.83
N LEU A 68 11.27 12.71 -1.60
CA LEU A 68 11.19 14.14 -1.32
C LEU A 68 12.51 14.81 -1.74
N SER A 69 12.45 15.73 -2.68
CA SER A 69 13.63 16.43 -3.22
C SER A 69 13.65 17.93 -2.93
N GLY A 70 12.57 18.47 -2.38
CA GLY A 70 12.54 19.88 -2.00
C GLY A 70 11.23 20.32 -1.38
N ILE A 71 11.34 21.34 -0.52
CA ILE A 71 10.21 22.13 -0.04
C ILE A 71 10.57 23.59 -0.33
N TYR A 72 9.63 24.35 -0.88
CA TYR A 72 9.85 25.75 -1.27
C TYR A 72 8.73 26.61 -0.71
N LYS A 73 9.08 27.86 -0.36
CA LYS A 73 8.15 28.88 0.15
C LYS A 73 8.19 30.10 -0.74
N THR A 74 7.07 30.75 -0.91
CA THR A 74 6.96 32.11 -1.43
C THR A 74 6.22 32.99 -0.43
N THR A 75 6.49 34.28 -0.47
CA THR A 75 5.81 35.35 0.31
C THR A 75 5.27 36.46 -0.58
N ASN A 76 5.27 36.23 -1.89
CA ASN A 76 4.84 37.22 -2.91
C ASN A 76 3.95 36.56 -3.99
N GLY A 77 3.08 35.60 -3.57
CA GLY A 77 2.10 34.99 -4.45
C GLY A 77 2.68 34.05 -5.50
N GLY A 78 3.92 33.61 -5.34
CA GLY A 78 4.61 32.70 -6.24
C GLY A 78 5.51 33.38 -7.28
N ASP A 79 5.69 34.70 -7.22
CA ASP A 79 6.59 35.40 -8.15
C ASP A 79 8.06 35.03 -7.94
N GLN A 80 8.44 34.67 -6.70
CA GLN A 80 9.75 34.11 -6.36
C GLN A 80 9.61 33.06 -5.24
N TRP A 81 10.35 31.96 -5.36
CA TRP A 81 10.39 30.88 -4.38
C TRP A 81 11.77 30.77 -3.75
N GLU A 82 11.77 30.43 -2.46
CA GLU A 82 12.98 30.19 -1.68
C GLU A 82 12.93 28.73 -1.13
N PRO A 83 14.06 28.01 -1.12
CA PRO A 83 14.10 26.68 -0.53
C PRO A 83 13.89 26.75 0.99
N VAL A 84 13.12 25.82 1.51
CA VAL A 84 12.90 25.58 2.93
C VAL A 84 13.85 24.49 3.40
N ASN A 85 14.44 24.64 4.57
CA ASN A 85 15.30 23.61 5.14
C ASN A 85 14.48 22.36 5.54
N TYR A 86 14.90 21.19 5.09
CA TYR A 86 14.32 19.91 5.47
C TYR A 86 15.37 18.85 5.83
N ASP A 87 16.60 19.27 6.08
CA ASP A 87 17.73 18.38 6.39
C ASP A 87 17.50 17.55 7.65
N ASN A 88 16.89 18.16 8.69
CA ASN A 88 16.59 17.41 9.91
C ASN A 88 15.48 16.36 9.69
N LEU A 89 14.56 16.58 8.77
CA LEU A 89 13.54 15.60 8.39
C LEU A 89 14.21 14.36 7.82
N LEU A 90 15.04 14.52 6.79
CA LEU A 90 15.75 13.40 6.15
C LEU A 90 16.75 12.73 7.09
N SER A 91 17.54 13.49 7.85
CA SER A 91 18.58 12.95 8.72
C SER A 91 18.04 12.22 9.94
N SER A 92 16.87 12.63 10.46
CA SER A 92 16.28 12.07 11.66
C SER A 92 15.29 10.93 11.37
N TYR A 93 14.60 11.00 10.23
CA TYR A 93 13.45 10.14 9.94
C TYR A 93 13.52 9.41 8.59
N GLY A 94 14.44 9.80 7.70
CA GLY A 94 14.51 9.29 6.33
C GLY A 94 13.54 9.99 5.38
N ASP A 95 13.28 9.39 4.22
CA ASP A 95 12.35 9.93 3.24
C ASP A 95 10.89 9.80 3.73
N PRO A 96 10.18 10.91 3.99
CA PRO A 96 8.80 10.87 4.47
C PRO A 96 7.82 10.29 3.45
N LEU A 97 8.21 10.26 2.17
CA LEU A 97 7.38 9.72 1.09
C LEU A 97 7.56 8.22 0.89
N GLY A 98 8.58 7.60 1.54
CA GLY A 98 8.82 6.15 1.53
C GLY A 98 9.02 5.55 0.14
N GLY A 99 9.52 6.33 -0.83
CA GLY A 99 9.62 5.91 -2.22
C GLY A 99 8.31 5.96 -3.02
N PHE A 100 7.25 6.57 -2.46
CA PHE A 100 5.93 6.74 -3.10
C PHE A 100 5.63 8.21 -3.43
N GLY A 101 6.65 9.03 -3.73
CA GLY A 101 6.48 10.44 -4.07
C GLY A 101 5.63 10.71 -5.31
N TRP A 102 5.38 9.70 -6.14
CA TRP A 102 4.40 9.77 -7.22
C TRP A 102 2.95 9.82 -6.70
N TYR A 103 2.72 9.42 -5.46
CA TYR A 103 1.41 9.31 -4.82
C TYR A 103 1.25 10.28 -3.63
N PHE A 104 2.24 10.35 -2.75
CA PHE A 104 2.29 11.22 -1.58
C PHE A 104 2.95 12.59 -1.85
N GLY A 105 3.19 13.35 -0.79
CA GLY A 105 3.84 14.65 -0.83
C GLY A 105 2.87 15.83 -0.79
N LYS A 106 1.69 15.65 -0.19
CA LYS A 106 0.76 16.76 0.06
C LYS A 106 1.27 17.63 1.21
N ILE A 107 1.25 18.93 1.01
CA ILE A 107 1.62 19.93 2.00
C ILE A 107 0.39 20.76 2.41
N TYR A 108 0.32 21.15 3.67
CA TYR A 108 -0.77 21.93 4.24
C TYR A 108 -0.21 23.05 5.10
N ILE A 109 -0.97 24.14 5.22
CA ILE A 109 -0.65 25.29 6.08
C ILE A 109 -1.76 25.43 7.11
N ASN A 110 -1.39 25.68 8.37
CA ASN A 110 -2.36 25.97 9.42
C ASN A 110 -3.16 27.24 9.08
N PRO A 111 -4.48 27.26 9.19
CA PRO A 111 -5.30 28.38 8.77
C PRO A 111 -5.03 29.68 9.56
N ALA A 112 -4.58 29.58 10.82
CA ALA A 112 -4.31 30.71 11.68
C ALA A 112 -2.84 31.17 11.68
N ASN A 113 -1.90 30.33 11.21
CA ASN A 113 -0.47 30.62 11.28
C ASN A 113 0.30 30.01 10.10
N ASP A 114 0.76 30.84 9.18
CA ASP A 114 1.50 30.43 7.99
C ASP A 114 2.90 29.88 8.23
N GLN A 115 3.39 29.90 9.48
CA GLN A 115 4.62 29.24 9.90
C GLN A 115 4.40 27.80 10.33
N VAL A 116 3.14 27.37 10.55
CA VAL A 116 2.80 26.00 10.91
C VAL A 116 2.37 25.24 9.67
N ILE A 117 3.20 24.28 9.25
CA ILE A 117 3.02 23.53 8.03
C ILE A 117 3.07 22.02 8.30
N TYR A 118 2.38 21.26 7.46
CA TYR A 118 2.28 19.81 7.56
C TYR A 118 2.64 19.18 6.24
N LEU A 119 3.38 18.08 6.28
CA LEU A 119 3.74 17.26 5.12
C LEU A 119 3.17 15.86 5.32
N LEU A 120 2.37 15.39 4.39
CA LEU A 120 1.78 14.05 4.39
C LEU A 120 2.50 13.16 3.38
N GLY A 121 2.89 11.99 3.85
CA GLY A 121 3.54 10.93 3.12
C GLY A 121 3.17 9.58 3.68
N VAL A 122 4.02 8.60 3.55
CA VAL A 122 3.96 7.35 4.31
C VAL A 122 3.99 7.69 5.81
N ASP A 123 4.92 8.53 6.21
CA ASP A 123 4.92 9.18 7.52
C ASP A 123 4.39 10.63 7.42
N GLN A 124 3.82 11.15 8.50
CA GLN A 124 3.27 12.50 8.58
C GLN A 124 4.13 13.38 9.50
N PHE A 125 4.44 14.58 9.01
CA PHE A 125 5.31 15.51 9.71
C PHE A 125 4.72 16.92 9.79
N PHE A 126 5.20 17.71 10.75
CA PHE A 126 4.85 19.12 10.88
C PHE A 126 6.06 19.96 11.28
N SER A 127 5.98 21.26 10.97
CA SER A 127 6.88 22.30 11.41
C SER A 127 6.08 23.42 12.06
N LEU A 128 6.66 24.07 13.09
CA LEU A 128 6.07 25.21 13.78
C LEU A 128 6.78 26.54 13.43
N ASP A 129 7.84 26.50 12.63
CA ASP A 129 8.77 27.59 12.35
C ASP A 129 9.01 27.82 10.86
N GLY A 130 8.02 27.51 10.03
CA GLY A 130 8.08 27.72 8.59
C GLY A 130 8.96 26.72 7.85
N GLY A 131 9.27 25.58 8.48
CA GLY A 131 10.05 24.51 7.91
C GLY A 131 11.51 24.46 8.33
N GLU A 132 11.94 25.33 9.28
CA GLU A 132 13.31 25.29 9.81
C GLU A 132 13.57 24.00 10.59
N THR A 133 12.54 23.53 11.34
CA THR A 133 12.58 22.25 12.04
C THR A 133 11.30 21.43 11.82
N TRP A 134 11.47 20.11 11.76
CA TRP A 134 10.38 19.16 11.51
C TRP A 134 10.27 18.14 12.62
N ASN A 135 9.04 17.79 12.97
CA ASN A 135 8.70 16.77 13.95
C ASN A 135 7.65 15.82 13.39
N ARG A 136 7.59 14.59 13.92
CA ARG A 136 6.50 13.68 13.58
C ARG A 136 5.16 14.22 14.07
N LEU A 137 4.17 14.19 13.20
CA LEU A 137 2.78 14.55 13.52
C LEU A 137 2.05 13.37 14.15
N THR A 138 2.30 12.17 13.66
CA THR A 138 1.67 10.94 14.14
C THR A 138 2.70 10.04 14.79
N PRO A 139 2.30 9.13 15.69
CA PRO A 139 3.15 8.05 16.17
C PRO A 139 3.71 7.22 15.00
N GLU A 140 4.80 6.52 15.25
CA GLU A 140 5.38 5.59 14.28
C GLU A 140 4.36 4.50 13.90
N TRP A 141 4.31 4.11 12.63
CA TRP A 141 3.29 3.23 12.07
C TRP A 141 3.14 1.88 12.81
N TRP A 142 4.22 1.35 13.36
CA TRP A 142 4.17 0.10 14.17
C TRP A 142 3.51 0.26 15.55
N ASN A 143 3.21 1.47 15.98
CA ASN A 143 2.43 1.72 17.19
C ASN A 143 0.92 1.46 16.97
N TYR A 144 0.48 1.41 15.72
CA TYR A 144 -0.91 1.17 15.31
C TYR A 144 -1.97 2.11 15.90
N SER A 145 -1.57 3.20 16.53
CA SER A 145 -2.52 4.18 17.09
C SER A 145 -3.05 5.16 16.04
N VAL A 146 -2.22 5.48 15.04
CA VAL A 146 -2.59 6.17 13.80
C VAL A 146 -1.92 5.43 12.66
N HIS A 147 -2.68 5.13 11.63
CA HIS A 147 -2.14 4.45 10.45
C HIS A 147 -1.18 5.35 9.66
N ALA A 148 -0.21 4.74 8.99
CA ALA A 148 0.62 5.39 7.99
C ALA A 148 -0.21 5.90 6.79
N ASP A 149 0.47 6.38 5.75
CA ASP A 149 -0.12 6.68 4.46
C ASP A 149 -1.16 7.80 4.50
N GLY A 150 -0.69 9.00 4.89
CA GLY A 150 -1.53 10.20 5.03
C GLY A 150 -1.97 10.79 3.69
N HIS A 151 -3.30 10.91 3.49
CA HIS A 151 -3.87 11.40 2.23
C HIS A 151 -4.44 12.80 2.30
N TYR A 152 -5.07 13.15 3.41
CA TYR A 152 -5.79 14.40 3.52
C TYR A 152 -5.83 14.89 4.95
N LEU A 153 -5.72 16.20 5.12
CA LEU A 153 -5.84 16.89 6.40
C LEU A 153 -6.87 17.99 6.24
N GLU A 154 -7.91 17.97 7.10
CA GLU A 154 -8.97 18.96 7.12
C GLU A 154 -8.99 19.67 8.45
N PHE A 155 -8.81 20.99 8.44
CA PHE A 155 -8.89 21.82 9.64
C PHE A 155 -10.33 22.17 10.00
N ILE A 156 -10.70 21.93 11.27
CA ILE A 156 -11.94 22.41 11.89
C ILE A 156 -11.64 23.72 12.60
N THR A 157 -10.50 23.78 13.30
CA THR A 157 -9.89 24.97 13.86
C THR A 157 -8.38 24.88 13.66
N ASP A 158 -7.63 25.84 14.15
CA ASP A 158 -6.16 25.85 14.15
C ASP A 158 -5.50 24.67 14.91
N ASN A 159 -6.19 24.11 15.91
CA ASN A 159 -5.70 23.00 16.73
C ASN A 159 -6.56 21.73 16.61
N GLU A 160 -7.70 21.81 15.93
CA GLU A 160 -8.60 20.69 15.71
C GLU A 160 -8.67 20.36 14.23
N PHE A 161 -8.28 19.13 13.88
CA PHE A 161 -8.30 18.70 12.48
C PHE A 161 -8.47 17.17 12.36
N ILE A 162 -8.83 16.75 11.17
CA ILE A 162 -9.02 15.35 10.79
C ILE A 162 -7.90 14.97 9.81
N LEU A 163 -7.27 13.83 10.06
CA LEU A 163 -6.32 13.18 9.16
C LEU A 163 -6.98 11.94 8.57
N SER A 164 -6.94 11.81 7.25
CA SER A 164 -7.36 10.61 6.52
C SER A 164 -6.14 9.84 6.06
N THR A 165 -6.14 8.53 6.30
CA THR A 165 -5.07 7.59 5.96
C THR A 165 -5.65 6.33 5.32
N ASP A 166 -4.83 5.39 4.88
CA ASP A 166 -5.26 4.07 4.38
C ASP A 166 -5.91 3.20 5.48
N GLY A 167 -5.64 3.50 6.77
CA GLY A 167 -6.29 2.85 7.91
C GLY A 167 -7.58 3.52 8.38
N GLY A 168 -8.02 4.62 7.74
CA GLY A 168 -9.24 5.32 8.09
C GLY A 168 -9.03 6.79 8.48
N MET A 169 -9.91 7.30 9.33
CA MET A 169 -9.92 8.71 9.74
C MET A 169 -9.58 8.85 11.22
N TYR A 170 -8.81 9.87 11.52
CA TYR A 170 -8.34 10.20 12.87
C TYR A 170 -8.57 11.68 13.16
N ARG A 171 -9.04 12.01 14.35
CA ARG A 171 -9.26 13.38 14.79
C ARG A 171 -8.31 13.73 15.94
N THR A 172 -7.74 14.92 15.87
CA THR A 172 -7.08 15.57 16.99
C THR A 172 -7.82 16.84 17.38
N THR A 173 -7.77 17.19 18.67
CA THR A 173 -8.30 18.47 19.19
C THR A 173 -7.21 19.32 19.87
N ASN A 174 -5.96 18.86 19.79
CA ASN A 174 -4.81 19.48 20.45
C ASN A 174 -3.55 19.54 19.56
N GLY A 175 -3.75 19.74 18.25
CA GLY A 175 -2.66 19.97 17.31
C GLY A 175 -1.83 18.72 16.97
N GLY A 176 -2.40 17.50 17.13
CA GLY A 176 -1.72 16.25 16.83
C GLY A 176 -1.03 15.58 18.02
N LEU A 177 -1.17 16.13 19.24
CA LEU A 177 -0.59 15.51 20.44
C LEU A 177 -1.32 14.22 20.84
N GLU A 178 -2.62 14.17 20.60
CA GLU A 178 -3.47 13.00 20.84
C GLU A 178 -4.41 12.79 19.67
N TRP A 179 -4.71 11.53 19.38
CA TRP A 179 -5.54 11.13 18.26
C TRP A 179 -6.68 10.21 18.69
N GLN A 180 -7.85 10.43 18.11
CA GLN A 180 -9.02 9.59 18.23
C GLN A 180 -9.38 9.02 16.85
N ALA A 181 -9.35 7.69 16.72
CA ALA A 181 -9.82 7.02 15.51
C ALA A 181 -11.34 7.06 15.38
N TYR A 182 -11.86 7.25 14.18
CA TYR A 182 -13.28 7.04 13.84
C TYR A 182 -13.52 5.55 13.56
N GLY A 183 -13.48 4.72 14.59
CA GLY A 183 -13.60 3.26 14.47
C GLY A 183 -14.98 2.73 14.06
N GLU A 184 -15.99 3.60 13.95
CA GLU A 184 -17.37 3.22 13.59
C GLU A 184 -17.71 3.48 12.10
N LEU A 185 -16.73 3.87 11.29
CA LEU A 185 -16.96 4.03 9.86
C LEU A 185 -17.15 2.65 9.22
N PRO A 186 -18.29 2.36 8.59
CA PRO A 186 -18.56 1.04 7.99
C PRO A 186 -17.92 0.96 6.59
N ILE A 187 -16.62 1.20 6.52
CA ILE A 187 -15.84 1.19 5.28
C ILE A 187 -14.64 0.25 5.43
N THR A 188 -14.54 -0.73 4.54
CA THR A 188 -13.35 -1.57 4.38
C THR A 188 -13.31 -2.05 2.92
N GLN A 189 -12.14 -2.02 2.33
CA GLN A 189 -11.92 -2.53 0.99
C GLN A 189 -11.18 -3.85 1.09
N PHE A 190 -11.92 -4.95 0.88
CA PHE A 190 -11.34 -6.28 0.87
C PHE A 190 -10.82 -6.66 -0.52
N TYR A 191 -9.65 -7.29 -0.58
CA TYR A 191 -9.19 -8.04 -1.75
C TYR A 191 -9.95 -9.35 -1.87
N HIS A 192 -10.06 -10.08 -0.75
CA HIS A 192 -10.74 -11.38 -0.69
C HIS A 192 -11.56 -11.50 0.59
N VAL A 193 -12.62 -12.29 0.49
CA VAL A 193 -13.47 -12.66 1.62
C VAL A 193 -13.68 -14.17 1.60
N THR A 194 -13.55 -14.81 2.77
CA THR A 194 -13.74 -16.26 2.95
C THR A 194 -14.69 -16.51 4.10
N ALA A 195 -15.74 -17.31 3.86
CA ALA A 195 -16.63 -17.75 4.91
C ALA A 195 -16.06 -18.98 5.65
N HIS A 196 -16.26 -19.04 6.96
CA HIS A 196 -15.88 -20.20 7.75
C HIS A 196 -16.73 -21.44 7.37
N PRO A 197 -16.15 -22.61 7.12
CA PRO A 197 -16.90 -23.77 6.60
C PRO A 197 -17.95 -24.34 7.55
N ALA A 198 -17.73 -24.24 8.86
CA ALA A 198 -18.65 -24.74 9.88
C ALA A 198 -19.52 -23.64 10.50
N GLU A 199 -19.00 -22.42 10.62
CA GLU A 199 -19.70 -21.24 11.20
C GLU A 199 -19.97 -20.24 10.09
N THR A 200 -21.03 -20.44 9.33
CA THR A 200 -21.31 -19.70 8.08
C THR A 200 -21.59 -18.20 8.26
N ASP A 201 -21.80 -17.74 9.47
CA ASP A 201 -21.88 -16.31 9.84
C ASP A 201 -20.52 -15.72 10.23
N TRP A 202 -19.47 -16.52 10.34
CA TRP A 202 -18.11 -16.07 10.58
C TRP A 202 -17.35 -15.89 9.26
N VAL A 203 -16.71 -14.75 9.09
CA VAL A 203 -16.09 -14.33 7.84
C VAL A 203 -14.69 -13.83 8.10
N TYR A 204 -13.78 -14.11 7.19
CA TYR A 204 -12.42 -13.59 7.13
C TYR A 204 -12.27 -12.68 5.92
N GLY A 205 -11.61 -11.56 6.09
CA GLY A 205 -11.37 -10.61 5.01
C GLY A 205 -9.94 -10.11 5.00
N GLY A 206 -9.27 -10.23 3.88
CA GLY A 206 -7.97 -9.63 3.64
C GLY A 206 -8.11 -8.29 2.95
N ALA A 207 -7.47 -7.24 3.50
CA ALA A 207 -7.57 -5.87 3.01
C ALA A 207 -6.18 -5.27 2.79
N GLN A 208 -6.05 -4.43 1.78
CA GLN A 208 -4.83 -3.67 1.54
C GLN A 208 -4.49 -2.83 2.77
N ASP A 209 -3.21 -2.80 3.15
CA ASP A 209 -2.61 -2.03 4.25
C ASP A 209 -3.18 -2.32 5.65
N ASN A 210 -4.30 -3.05 5.73
CA ASN A 210 -5.04 -3.28 6.97
C ASN A 210 -5.01 -4.75 7.44
N GLY A 211 -4.28 -5.61 6.74
CA GLY A 211 -4.08 -7.00 7.11
C GLY A 211 -5.30 -7.87 6.90
N THR A 212 -5.34 -9.01 7.60
CA THR A 212 -6.48 -9.92 7.61
C THR A 212 -7.28 -9.72 8.90
N THR A 213 -8.59 -9.53 8.74
CA THR A 213 -9.56 -9.41 9.83
C THR A 213 -10.51 -10.58 9.86
N SER A 214 -11.13 -10.85 11.01
CA SER A 214 -12.19 -11.86 11.11
C SER A 214 -13.31 -11.38 12.03
N GLY A 215 -14.54 -11.80 11.75
CA GLY A 215 -15.69 -11.44 12.56
C GLY A 215 -16.99 -11.97 11.99
N ASN A 216 -18.10 -11.61 12.64
CA ASN A 216 -19.45 -11.98 12.22
C ASN A 216 -20.41 -10.76 12.28
N TYR A 217 -21.62 -10.94 11.77
CA TYR A 217 -22.63 -9.89 11.70
C TYR A 217 -23.16 -9.43 13.07
N GLN A 218 -22.93 -10.19 14.16
CA GLN A 218 -23.38 -9.82 15.51
C GLN A 218 -22.47 -8.77 16.14
N GLY A 219 -21.21 -8.71 15.71
CA GLY A 219 -20.22 -7.75 16.15
C GLY A 219 -19.72 -6.86 15.01
N LEU A 220 -20.63 -6.10 14.37
CA LEU A 220 -20.33 -5.34 13.13
C LEU A 220 -19.10 -4.42 13.21
N ASN A 221 -18.76 -3.92 14.40
CA ASN A 221 -17.60 -3.06 14.63
C ASN A 221 -16.51 -3.78 15.46
N GLN A 222 -16.53 -5.10 15.54
CA GLN A 222 -15.63 -5.91 16.35
C GLN A 222 -14.91 -6.97 15.49
N TRP A 223 -14.29 -6.51 14.42
CA TRP A 223 -13.51 -7.35 13.53
C TRP A 223 -12.01 -7.11 13.78
N PRO A 224 -11.42 -7.83 14.74
CA PRO A 224 -10.02 -7.68 15.03
C PRO A 224 -9.16 -8.06 13.84
N ARG A 225 -8.08 -7.31 13.66
CA ARG A 225 -7.01 -7.73 12.75
C ARG A 225 -6.29 -8.92 13.39
N ILE A 226 -6.34 -10.06 12.73
CA ILE A 226 -5.71 -11.30 13.18
C ILE A 226 -4.30 -11.48 12.59
N TYR A 227 -4.01 -10.87 11.42
CA TYR A 227 -2.71 -10.93 10.78
C TYR A 227 -2.35 -9.59 10.12
N GLY A 228 -1.04 -9.28 10.02
CA GLY A 228 -0.54 -8.02 9.49
C GLY A 228 -0.25 -8.03 7.99
N GLY A 229 0.41 -6.96 7.51
CA GLY A 229 0.73 -6.76 6.08
C GLY A 229 -0.50 -6.35 5.26
N ASP A 230 -0.42 -6.49 3.93
CA ASP A 230 -1.61 -6.52 3.09
C ASP A 230 -2.26 -7.89 3.22
N GLY A 231 -3.51 -7.92 3.63
CA GLY A 231 -4.25 -9.18 3.72
C GLY A 231 -4.82 -9.58 2.37
N PHE A 232 -4.64 -10.85 2.01
CA PHE A 232 -5.23 -11.43 0.80
C PHE A 232 -6.17 -12.59 1.15
N LYS A 233 -6.19 -13.62 0.33
CA LYS A 233 -7.10 -14.75 0.51
C LYS A 233 -6.75 -15.54 1.77
N THR A 234 -7.75 -15.78 2.61
CA THR A 234 -7.68 -16.71 3.73
C THR A 234 -8.21 -18.07 3.28
N LEU A 235 -7.54 -19.16 3.66
CA LEU A 235 -8.04 -20.50 3.48
C LEU A 235 -8.31 -21.13 4.85
N ILE A 236 -9.36 -21.93 4.95
CA ILE A 236 -9.74 -22.62 6.18
C ILE A 236 -9.85 -24.10 5.85
N HIS A 237 -9.17 -24.94 6.65
CA HIS A 237 -9.22 -26.37 6.42
C HIS A 237 -10.65 -26.88 6.67
N PRO A 238 -11.30 -27.56 5.70
CA PRO A 238 -12.72 -27.90 5.81
C PRO A 238 -13.05 -28.90 6.92
N GLU A 239 -12.09 -29.76 7.31
CA GLU A 239 -12.24 -30.80 8.33
C GLU A 239 -11.61 -30.39 9.68
N ILE A 240 -10.73 -29.39 9.70
CA ILE A 240 -10.02 -28.87 10.87
C ILE A 240 -10.17 -27.35 10.85
N PRO A 241 -11.31 -26.80 11.27
CA PRO A 241 -11.60 -25.37 11.11
C PRO A 241 -10.67 -24.43 11.91
N GLU A 242 -9.95 -24.94 12.89
CA GLU A 242 -8.92 -24.23 13.65
C GLU A 242 -7.64 -24.03 12.81
N LEU A 243 -7.45 -24.84 11.75
CA LEU A 243 -6.32 -24.70 10.84
C LEU A 243 -6.67 -23.68 9.76
N ILE A 244 -6.10 -22.49 9.90
CA ILE A 244 -6.35 -21.32 9.06
C ILE A 244 -5.05 -20.93 8.39
N TYR A 245 -5.12 -20.60 7.12
CA TYR A 245 -4.00 -20.10 6.34
C TYR A 245 -4.27 -18.67 5.90
N VAL A 246 -3.28 -17.79 5.98
CA VAL A 246 -3.34 -16.40 5.55
C VAL A 246 -2.19 -16.08 4.62
N SER A 247 -2.40 -15.14 3.71
CA SER A 247 -1.35 -14.67 2.80
C SER A 247 -1.16 -13.16 2.88
N THR A 248 0.07 -12.74 2.62
CA THR A 248 0.47 -11.35 2.45
C THR A 248 1.15 -11.16 1.09
N GLN A 249 1.63 -9.93 0.84
CA GLN A 249 2.26 -9.56 -0.42
C GLN A 249 3.32 -10.57 -0.87
N TYR A 250 3.34 -10.83 -2.17
CA TYR A 250 4.39 -11.59 -2.84
C TYR A 250 4.63 -13.01 -2.28
N GLY A 251 3.53 -13.69 -1.91
CA GLY A 251 3.61 -15.08 -1.44
C GLY A 251 4.11 -15.21 0.00
N GLY A 252 3.89 -14.20 0.84
CA GLY A 252 4.05 -14.34 2.27
C GLY A 252 2.94 -15.21 2.85
N TYR A 253 3.20 -16.51 3.06
CA TYR A 253 2.22 -17.48 3.52
C TYR A 253 2.44 -17.86 4.98
N SER A 254 1.37 -17.87 5.77
CA SER A 254 1.39 -18.29 7.18
C SER A 254 0.16 -19.10 7.53
N TYR A 255 0.25 -19.84 8.62
CA TYR A 255 -0.85 -20.67 9.12
C TYR A 255 -1.02 -20.52 10.63
N SER A 256 -2.23 -20.81 11.10
CA SER A 256 -2.63 -20.91 12.50
C SER A 256 -3.22 -22.29 12.74
N GLU A 257 -2.93 -22.89 13.90
CA GLU A 257 -3.52 -24.13 14.38
C GLU A 257 -4.51 -23.91 15.53
N ASP A 258 -4.76 -22.66 15.88
CA ASP A 258 -5.55 -22.26 17.05
C ASP A 258 -6.69 -21.28 16.71
N GLY A 259 -7.18 -21.32 15.47
CA GLY A 259 -8.31 -20.49 15.04
C GLY A 259 -7.93 -19.02 14.77
N GLY A 260 -6.65 -18.72 14.53
CA GLY A 260 -6.19 -17.37 14.20
C GLY A 260 -5.66 -16.56 15.38
N PHE A 261 -5.41 -17.18 16.54
CA PHE A 261 -4.80 -16.49 17.67
C PHE A 261 -3.28 -16.36 17.53
N THR A 262 -2.62 -17.40 17.02
CA THR A 262 -1.18 -17.36 16.73
C THR A 262 -0.90 -17.86 15.31
N PHE A 263 0.18 -17.37 14.71
CA PHE A 263 0.57 -17.73 13.35
C PHE A 263 2.05 -18.11 13.27
N SER A 264 2.33 -19.10 12.43
CA SER A 264 3.66 -19.51 12.00
C SER A 264 3.80 -19.39 10.49
N GLY A 265 4.98 -19.04 9.99
CA GLY A 265 5.25 -19.02 8.54
C GLY A 265 5.23 -20.43 7.96
N LEU A 266 4.77 -20.60 6.73
CA LEU A 266 4.99 -21.84 5.98
C LEU A 266 6.49 -22.01 5.72
N ASN A 267 6.95 -23.24 5.78
CA ASN A 267 8.35 -23.58 5.57
C ASN A 267 8.70 -23.51 4.07
N MET A 268 9.03 -22.31 3.59
CA MET A 268 9.41 -22.05 2.20
C MET A 268 10.92 -22.16 2.08
N PRO A 269 11.46 -23.06 1.22
CA PRO A 269 12.90 -23.13 0.95
C PRO A 269 13.44 -21.81 0.38
N GLU A 270 14.69 -21.47 0.70
CA GLU A 270 15.33 -20.24 0.22
C GLU A 270 15.36 -20.17 -1.32
N GLU A 271 15.51 -21.30 -1.98
CA GLU A 271 15.50 -21.40 -3.45
C GLU A 271 14.16 -20.96 -4.06
N ILE A 272 13.03 -21.11 -3.33
CA ILE A 272 11.72 -20.61 -3.75
C ILE A 272 11.66 -19.07 -3.66
N GLY A 273 12.47 -18.44 -2.82
CA GLY A 273 12.57 -16.97 -2.75
C GLY A 273 13.08 -16.32 -4.04
N GLU A 274 13.77 -17.06 -4.92
CA GLU A 274 14.13 -16.60 -6.26
C GLU A 274 12.95 -16.70 -7.24
N TYR A 275 11.91 -17.47 -6.92
CA TYR A 275 10.72 -17.65 -7.74
C TYR A 275 9.68 -16.58 -7.40
N ARG A 276 9.32 -15.86 -8.42
CA ARG A 276 8.53 -14.64 -8.35
C ARG A 276 7.07 -14.96 -8.06
N PHE A 277 6.58 -14.48 -6.96
CA PHE A 277 5.16 -14.45 -6.65
C PHE A 277 4.57 -13.10 -7.05
N GLY A 278 3.34 -13.12 -7.55
CA GLY A 278 2.58 -11.89 -7.79
C GLY A 278 2.26 -11.16 -6.49
N TRP A 279 1.77 -9.92 -6.61
CA TRP A 279 1.29 -9.13 -5.47
C TRP A 279 0.26 -9.91 -4.67
N ASP A 280 -0.78 -10.40 -5.34
CA ASP A 280 -1.80 -11.33 -4.83
C ASP A 280 -1.54 -12.71 -5.46
N ALA A 281 -0.68 -13.50 -4.83
CA ALA A 281 -0.29 -14.80 -5.35
C ALA A 281 -1.41 -15.83 -5.09
N PRO A 282 -1.88 -16.56 -6.14
CA PRO A 282 -2.98 -17.48 -5.99
C PRO A 282 -2.59 -18.73 -5.21
N TRP A 283 -3.48 -19.15 -4.34
CA TRP A 283 -3.34 -20.39 -3.57
C TRP A 283 -4.70 -21.03 -3.22
N LEU A 284 -4.71 -22.31 -2.99
CA LEU A 284 -5.92 -23.04 -2.59
C LEU A 284 -5.57 -24.38 -1.90
N LEU A 285 -6.46 -24.85 -1.04
CA LEU A 285 -6.46 -26.25 -0.58
C LEU A 285 -7.03 -27.13 -1.68
N ASN A 286 -6.44 -28.32 -1.86
CA ASN A 286 -6.98 -29.31 -2.79
C ASN A 286 -8.41 -29.68 -2.38
N PRO A 287 -9.41 -29.51 -3.25
CA PRO A 287 -10.81 -29.78 -2.91
C PRO A 287 -11.11 -31.28 -2.69
N VAL A 288 -10.26 -32.16 -3.23
CA VAL A 288 -10.39 -33.63 -3.07
C VAL A 288 -9.60 -34.13 -1.85
N ASN A 289 -8.43 -33.52 -1.59
CA ASN A 289 -7.55 -33.84 -0.49
C ASN A 289 -7.06 -32.58 0.24
N PRO A 290 -7.78 -32.09 1.24
CA PRO A 290 -7.43 -30.82 1.93
C PRO A 290 -6.08 -30.81 2.67
N GLN A 291 -5.40 -31.96 2.79
CA GLN A 291 -4.03 -32.03 3.29
C GLN A 291 -3.02 -31.46 2.28
N GLN A 292 -3.44 -31.21 1.06
CA GLN A 292 -2.61 -30.62 0.03
C GLN A 292 -2.94 -29.15 -0.17
N LEU A 293 -1.89 -28.33 -0.25
CA LEU A 293 -1.96 -26.90 -0.52
C LEU A 293 -1.23 -26.61 -1.84
N PHE A 294 -1.91 -25.94 -2.76
CA PHE A 294 -1.34 -25.45 -4.01
C PHE A 294 -1.13 -23.95 -3.96
N PHE A 295 -0.04 -23.47 -4.56
CA PHE A 295 0.21 -22.04 -4.74
C PHE A 295 1.03 -21.75 -6.01
N GLY A 296 0.87 -20.56 -6.55
CA GLY A 296 1.42 -20.15 -7.84
C GLY A 296 2.37 -18.98 -7.75
N GLY A 297 3.58 -19.21 -8.26
CA GLY A 297 4.54 -18.17 -8.58
C GLY A 297 4.83 -18.15 -10.08
N THR A 298 6.08 -18.42 -10.47
CA THR A 298 6.46 -18.75 -11.86
C THR A 298 6.19 -20.22 -12.20
N HIS A 299 6.06 -21.05 -11.17
CA HIS A 299 5.72 -22.46 -11.21
C HIS A 299 4.50 -22.69 -10.33
N ILE A 300 3.85 -23.85 -10.48
CA ILE A 300 2.90 -24.36 -9.50
C ILE A 300 3.67 -25.18 -8.48
N TYR A 301 3.42 -24.89 -7.23
CA TYR A 301 3.97 -25.63 -6.07
C TYR A 301 2.85 -26.34 -5.34
N ARG A 302 3.18 -27.48 -4.73
CA ARG A 302 2.28 -28.26 -3.88
C ARG A 302 2.98 -28.66 -2.58
N ILE A 303 2.29 -28.53 -1.46
CA ILE A 303 2.65 -29.14 -0.18
C ILE A 303 1.71 -30.32 0.05
N ASP A 304 2.24 -31.54 0.19
CA ASP A 304 1.44 -32.75 0.32
C ASP A 304 0.93 -33.02 1.75
N ASP A 305 1.60 -32.48 2.75
CA ASP A 305 1.25 -32.56 4.18
C ASP A 305 1.23 -31.14 4.78
N ALA A 306 0.29 -30.35 4.30
CA ALA A 306 0.17 -28.95 4.71
C ALA A 306 -0.39 -28.83 6.14
N PRO A 307 0.18 -27.95 7.00
CA PRO A 307 1.21 -26.95 6.69
C PRO A 307 2.67 -27.42 6.90
N PHE A 308 2.92 -28.67 7.25
CA PHE A 308 4.19 -29.16 7.79
C PHE A 308 5.16 -29.66 6.71
N GLY A 309 4.64 -30.04 5.54
CA GLY A 309 5.43 -30.51 4.42
C GLY A 309 6.27 -29.43 3.76
N LEU A 310 7.22 -29.85 2.92
CA LEU A 310 7.96 -28.94 2.05
C LEU A 310 7.26 -28.78 0.71
N PRO A 311 7.31 -27.60 0.10
CA PRO A 311 6.79 -27.39 -1.24
C PRO A 311 7.55 -28.22 -2.28
N LEU A 312 6.78 -28.84 -3.16
CA LEU A 312 7.24 -29.54 -4.34
C LEU A 312 6.85 -28.74 -5.58
N GLU A 313 7.78 -28.53 -6.47
CA GLU A 313 7.51 -27.99 -7.79
C GLU A 313 6.85 -29.07 -8.65
N ILE A 314 5.62 -28.80 -9.11
CA ILE A 314 4.80 -29.76 -9.87
C ILE A 314 4.51 -29.30 -11.30
N SER A 315 5.17 -28.25 -11.76
CA SER A 315 5.03 -27.75 -13.13
C SER A 315 6.37 -27.29 -13.67
N PRO A 316 6.59 -27.30 -15.02
CA PRO A 316 7.66 -26.53 -15.61
C PRO A 316 7.46 -25.03 -15.35
N LEU A 317 8.43 -24.21 -15.77
CA LEU A 317 8.26 -22.77 -15.82
C LEU A 317 7.08 -22.41 -16.75
N LEU A 318 6.00 -21.87 -16.18
CA LEU A 318 4.78 -21.57 -16.93
C LEU A 318 4.76 -20.14 -17.49
N VAL A 319 5.62 -19.29 -17.01
CA VAL A 319 5.70 -17.87 -17.37
C VAL A 319 7.03 -17.60 -18.02
N ASP A 320 7.00 -16.98 -19.20
CA ASP A 320 8.23 -16.64 -19.93
C ASP A 320 9.10 -15.70 -19.07
N SER A 321 10.37 -16.07 -18.90
CA SER A 321 11.32 -15.28 -18.12
C SER A 321 11.70 -14.04 -18.93
N LEU A 322 10.91 -12.99 -18.86
CA LEU A 322 11.35 -11.68 -19.34
C LEU A 322 12.59 -11.27 -18.55
N SER A 323 13.62 -10.92 -19.33
CA SER A 323 14.96 -10.60 -18.89
C SER A 323 15.02 -9.76 -17.60
N ASN A 324 15.84 -10.17 -16.73
CA ASN A 324 16.26 -9.83 -15.39
C ASN A 324 16.42 -8.36 -14.99
N GLU A 325 16.06 -7.34 -15.78
CA GLU A 325 16.52 -5.98 -15.49
C GLU A 325 15.43 -4.97 -15.10
N GLN A 326 14.14 -5.34 -15.17
CA GLN A 326 13.09 -4.41 -14.78
C GLN A 326 12.31 -4.92 -13.56
N HIS A 327 12.58 -4.34 -12.41
CA HIS A 327 12.01 -4.70 -11.10
C HIS A 327 10.49 -4.81 -11.08
N GLU A 328 9.77 -4.00 -11.86
CA GLU A 328 8.30 -4.01 -11.89
C GLU A 328 7.72 -5.14 -12.79
N ALA A 329 8.38 -5.50 -13.86
CA ALA A 329 7.97 -6.62 -14.72
C ALA A 329 8.04 -7.97 -13.98
N LYS A 330 8.87 -8.07 -12.96
CA LYS A 330 9.02 -9.23 -12.08
C LYS A 330 7.70 -9.73 -11.49
N TYR A 331 6.80 -8.82 -11.14
CA TYR A 331 5.57 -9.14 -10.40
C TYR A 331 4.33 -9.25 -11.29
N VAL A 332 4.41 -8.79 -12.53
CA VAL A 332 3.32 -8.86 -13.50
C VAL A 332 3.29 -10.22 -14.20
N HIS A 333 4.45 -10.86 -14.38
CA HIS A 333 4.60 -12.14 -15.06
C HIS A 333 4.71 -13.29 -14.05
N SER A 334 3.60 -13.61 -13.41
CA SER A 334 3.44 -14.74 -12.50
C SER A 334 2.12 -15.46 -12.81
N ILE A 335 1.91 -16.59 -12.18
CA ILE A 335 0.60 -17.24 -12.16
C ILE A 335 -0.37 -16.32 -11.42
N THR A 336 -1.51 -16.03 -12.03
CA THR A 336 -2.55 -15.13 -11.51
C THR A 336 -3.78 -15.87 -10.99
N SER A 337 -3.95 -17.13 -11.40
CA SER A 337 -5.03 -17.98 -10.93
C SER A 337 -4.63 -19.44 -11.03
N ILE A 338 -5.06 -20.24 -10.06
CA ILE A 338 -4.98 -21.72 -10.05
C ILE A 338 -6.33 -22.27 -9.66
N ASP A 339 -6.73 -23.35 -10.30
CA ASP A 339 -7.91 -24.10 -9.92
C ASP A 339 -7.66 -25.61 -10.09
N VAL A 340 -8.18 -26.40 -9.16
CA VAL A 340 -8.08 -27.86 -9.11
C VAL A 340 -9.48 -28.44 -9.17
N SER A 341 -9.69 -29.43 -10.04
CA SER A 341 -11.00 -30.04 -10.23
C SER A 341 -11.48 -30.76 -8.96
N GLU A 342 -12.73 -30.50 -8.55
CA GLU A 342 -13.37 -31.12 -7.39
C GLU A 342 -13.62 -32.62 -7.58
N ASN A 343 -13.55 -33.13 -8.81
CA ASN A 343 -13.84 -34.56 -9.11
C ASN A 343 -12.58 -35.38 -9.44
N ASP A 344 -11.47 -34.73 -9.78
CA ASP A 344 -10.21 -35.34 -10.13
C ASP A 344 -9.06 -34.37 -9.94
N ASP A 345 -8.33 -34.49 -8.85
CA ASP A 345 -7.25 -33.59 -8.47
C ASP A 345 -5.98 -33.66 -9.36
N ASN A 346 -5.96 -34.61 -10.30
CA ASN A 346 -4.97 -34.63 -11.38
C ASN A 346 -5.24 -33.54 -12.44
N ILE A 347 -6.46 -32.97 -12.47
CA ILE A 347 -6.83 -31.92 -13.40
C ILE A 347 -6.61 -30.57 -12.75
N ILE A 348 -5.56 -29.87 -13.15
CA ILE A 348 -5.20 -28.55 -12.64
C ILE A 348 -5.15 -27.55 -13.80
N TYR A 349 -5.71 -26.37 -13.59
CA TYR A 349 -5.60 -25.22 -14.50
C TYR A 349 -4.83 -24.10 -13.84
N ALA A 350 -4.04 -23.39 -14.64
CA ALA A 350 -3.37 -22.15 -14.22
C ALA A 350 -3.48 -21.08 -15.31
N ALA A 351 -3.76 -19.86 -14.91
CA ALA A 351 -3.67 -18.68 -15.77
C ALA A 351 -2.47 -17.83 -15.36
N THR A 352 -1.82 -17.17 -16.33
CA THR A 352 -0.59 -16.42 -16.15
C THR A 352 -0.74 -14.98 -16.61
N GLY A 353 0.05 -14.07 -16.04
CA GLY A 353 0.03 -12.63 -16.35
C GLY A 353 0.42 -12.29 -17.78
N ASP A 354 1.06 -13.20 -18.51
CA ASP A 354 1.36 -13.11 -19.95
C ASP A 354 0.22 -13.65 -20.85
N ALA A 355 -0.98 -13.81 -20.26
CA ALA A 355 -2.22 -14.19 -20.94
C ALA A 355 -2.26 -15.63 -21.49
N HIS A 356 -1.56 -16.57 -20.87
CA HIS A 356 -1.67 -18.00 -21.19
C HIS A 356 -2.57 -18.70 -20.17
N VAL A 357 -3.20 -19.81 -20.62
CA VAL A 357 -3.90 -20.76 -19.78
C VAL A 357 -3.28 -22.14 -19.96
N TRP A 358 -2.87 -22.73 -18.88
CA TRP A 358 -2.21 -24.03 -18.82
C TRP A 358 -3.13 -25.08 -18.20
N ARG A 359 -2.95 -26.32 -18.57
CA ARG A 359 -3.67 -27.44 -17.98
C ARG A 359 -2.79 -28.67 -17.88
N THR A 360 -2.85 -29.36 -16.75
CA THR A 360 -2.40 -30.75 -16.63
C THR A 360 -3.58 -31.72 -16.43
N LEU A 361 -3.39 -33.01 -16.73
CA LEU A 361 -4.34 -34.09 -16.54
C LEU A 361 -3.75 -35.26 -15.67
N ASP A 362 -2.55 -35.04 -15.14
CA ASP A 362 -1.77 -36.04 -14.40
C ASP A 362 -1.20 -35.47 -13.08
N GLY A 363 -1.80 -34.41 -12.56
CA GLY A 363 -1.39 -33.79 -11.29
C GLY A 363 -0.06 -33.05 -11.36
N GLY A 364 0.46 -32.78 -12.56
CA GLY A 364 1.75 -32.13 -12.79
C GLY A 364 2.92 -33.10 -12.87
N ALA A 365 2.69 -34.37 -13.20
CA ALA A 365 3.73 -35.39 -13.35
C ALA A 365 4.46 -35.30 -14.72
#